data_bb17169c702515f4789dbf86744170c0
#
_entry.id   bb17169c702515f4789dbf86744170c0
#
_cell.length_a   1.000
_cell.length_b   1.000
_cell.length_c   1.000
_cell.angle_alpha   90.00
_cell.angle_beta   90.00
_cell.angle_gamma   90.00
#
_symmetry.space_group_name_H-M   'P 1'
#
loop_
_entity.id
_entity.type
_entity.pdbx_description
1 polymer ?
#
loop_
_entity_poly.entity_id
_entity_poly.type
_entity_poly.pdbx_seq_one_letter_code
_entity_poly.pdbx_strand_id
1 'polypeptide(L)'
;MILRAALLLVLTGLLAGCVSSGTVDPLKTDEGRQQARDAYIQLGIGYLQQGAAARAKTPLRKALEIDPRSADAHAALALVFQTEMENDLADKHYREALSSRKDA
;
A
#
# COMPACT_ATOMS: atom_id res chain seq x y z
N MET A 1 -11.89 31.10 -35.84
CA MET A 1 -12.14 29.70 -36.22
C MET A 1 -10.88 28.84 -36.14
N ILE A 2 -9.75 29.29 -36.64
CA ILE A 2 -8.49 28.52 -36.63
C ILE A 2 -7.93 28.32 -35.22
N LEU A 3 -8.09 29.28 -34.32
CA LEU A 3 -7.66 29.19 -32.92
C LEU A 3 -8.43 28.15 -32.12
N ARG A 4 -9.72 27.96 -32.40
CA ARG A 4 -10.55 26.96 -31.72
C ARG A 4 -10.22 25.53 -32.17
N ALA A 5 -9.91 25.37 -33.45
CA ALA A 5 -9.50 24.08 -34.01
C ALA A 5 -8.08 23.67 -33.50
N ALA A 6 -7.17 24.64 -33.38
CA ALA A 6 -5.84 24.39 -32.81
C ALA A 6 -5.89 24.01 -31.31
N LEU A 7 -6.79 24.65 -30.56
CA LEU A 7 -6.99 24.33 -29.13
C LEU A 7 -7.55 22.93 -28.92
N LEU A 8 -8.50 22.52 -29.78
CA LEU A 8 -9.06 21.16 -29.72
C LEU A 8 -8.06 20.09 -30.10
N LEU A 9 -7.16 20.37 -31.05
CA LEU A 9 -6.07 19.45 -31.42
C LEU A 9 -5.03 19.30 -30.32
N VAL A 10 -4.70 20.37 -29.61
CA VAL A 10 -3.78 20.34 -28.46
C VAL A 10 -4.39 19.55 -27.30
N LEU A 11 -5.68 19.71 -27.05
CA LEU A 11 -6.38 19.00 -25.98
C LEU A 11 -6.46 17.49 -26.21
N THR A 12 -6.66 17.08 -27.47
CA THR A 12 -6.69 15.66 -27.85
C THR A 12 -5.30 15.02 -27.77
N GLY A 13 -4.25 15.80 -28.07
CA GLY A 13 -2.85 15.32 -27.94
C GLY A 13 -2.42 15.05 -26.51
N LEU A 14 -2.92 15.84 -25.56
CA LEU A 14 -2.61 15.66 -24.13
C LEU A 14 -3.25 14.41 -23.54
N LEU A 15 -4.40 13.99 -24.03
CA LEU A 15 -5.08 12.77 -23.57
C LEU A 15 -4.39 11.49 -24.07
N ALA A 16 -3.75 11.51 -25.23
CA ALA A 16 -3.03 10.37 -25.77
C ALA A 16 -1.72 10.05 -25.03
N GLY A 17 -1.13 11.05 -24.36
CA GLY A 17 0.09 10.88 -23.57
C GLY A 17 -0.08 10.06 -22.29
N CYS A 18 -1.31 9.90 -21.79
CA CYS A 18 -1.59 9.14 -20.58
C CYS A 18 -1.78 7.64 -20.82
N VAL A 19 -1.89 7.20 -22.07
CA VAL A 19 -2.21 5.79 -22.42
C VAL A 19 -0.96 4.97 -22.74
N SER A 20 0.19 5.59 -22.93
CA SER A 20 1.41 4.92 -23.36
C SER A 20 2.26 4.39 -22.19
N SER A 21 1.77 4.47 -20.97
CA SER A 21 2.56 4.08 -19.81
C SER A 21 2.45 2.58 -19.57
N GLY A 22 3.41 1.87 -20.05
CA GLY A 22 3.84 0.78 -19.27
C GLY A 22 3.16 -0.54 -19.43
N THR A 23 3.90 -1.32 -20.05
CA THR A 23 3.77 -2.76 -20.17
C THR A 23 4.45 -3.51 -19.02
N VAL A 24 5.05 -2.83 -18.04
CA VAL A 24 5.74 -3.49 -16.92
C VAL A 24 4.78 -3.60 -15.74
N ASP A 25 4.45 -4.85 -15.37
CA ASP A 25 3.73 -5.14 -14.14
C ASP A 25 4.65 -4.79 -12.95
N PRO A 26 4.29 -3.82 -12.09
CA PRO A 26 5.12 -3.43 -10.95
C PRO A 26 5.35 -4.57 -9.97
N LEU A 27 4.46 -5.56 -9.90
CA LEU A 27 4.61 -6.70 -9.01
C LEU A 27 5.63 -7.73 -9.50
N LYS A 28 6.12 -7.60 -10.74
CA LYS A 28 7.16 -8.48 -11.28
C LYS A 28 8.59 -8.05 -10.94
N THR A 29 8.78 -6.84 -10.43
CA THR A 29 10.10 -6.33 -10.01
C THR A 29 10.15 -6.25 -8.49
N ASP A 30 11.34 -6.45 -7.90
CA ASP A 30 11.54 -6.32 -6.45
C ASP A 30 11.23 -4.89 -5.98
N GLU A 31 11.66 -3.89 -6.73
CA GLU A 31 11.37 -2.50 -6.43
C GLU A 31 9.87 -2.20 -6.47
N GLY A 32 9.18 -2.66 -7.52
CA GLY A 32 7.73 -2.50 -7.65
C GLY A 32 6.97 -3.18 -6.53
N ARG A 33 7.40 -4.37 -6.11
CA ARG A 33 6.80 -5.09 -4.99
C ARG A 33 6.99 -4.34 -3.67
N GLN A 34 8.18 -3.79 -3.42
CA GLN A 34 8.45 -2.99 -2.23
C GLN A 34 7.59 -1.73 -2.21
N GLN A 35 7.45 -1.05 -3.33
CA GLN A 35 6.59 0.13 -3.45
C GLN A 35 5.13 -0.21 -3.19
N ALA A 36 4.64 -1.32 -3.73
CA ALA A 36 3.27 -1.78 -3.51
C ALA A 36 3.05 -2.15 -2.03
N ARG A 37 3.97 -2.88 -1.42
CA ARG A 37 3.94 -3.20 0.01
C ARG A 37 3.83 -1.92 0.85
N ASP A 38 4.70 -0.97 0.60
CA ASP A 38 4.74 0.28 1.37
C ASP A 38 3.46 1.10 1.19
N ALA A 39 2.90 1.13 -0.02
CA ALA A 39 1.63 1.79 -0.29
C ALA A 39 0.47 1.15 0.50
N TYR A 40 0.42 -0.17 0.56
CA TYR A 40 -0.59 -0.88 1.37
C TYR A 40 -0.42 -0.61 2.87
N ILE A 41 0.83 -0.56 3.36
CA ILE A 41 1.10 -0.21 4.77
C ILE A 41 0.62 1.21 5.06
N GLN A 42 0.93 2.18 4.21
CA GLN A 42 0.50 3.56 4.38
C GLN A 42 -1.03 3.69 4.37
N LEU A 43 -1.70 2.95 3.49
CA LEU A 43 -3.16 2.92 3.47
C LEU A 43 -3.72 2.37 4.78
N GLY A 44 -3.15 1.27 5.29
CA GLY A 44 -3.56 0.69 6.56
C GLY A 44 -3.35 1.63 7.74
N ILE A 45 -2.20 2.29 7.80
CA ILE A 45 -1.90 3.29 8.83
C ILE A 45 -2.88 4.46 8.74
N GLY A 46 -3.21 4.91 7.52
CA GLY A 46 -4.19 5.96 7.31
C GLY A 46 -5.56 5.61 7.89
N TYR A 47 -6.03 4.38 7.69
CA TYR A 47 -7.28 3.92 8.30
C TYR A 47 -7.20 3.89 9.82
N LEU A 48 -6.08 3.44 10.39
CA LEU A 48 -5.86 3.46 11.84
C LEU A 48 -5.95 4.88 12.41
N GLN A 49 -5.33 5.84 11.73
CA GLN A 49 -5.37 7.26 12.14
C GLN A 49 -6.78 7.84 12.09
N GLN A 50 -7.63 7.31 11.23
CA GLN A 50 -9.05 7.72 11.13
C GLN A 50 -9.95 6.99 12.13
N GLY A 51 -9.40 6.11 12.96
CA GLY A 51 -10.16 5.29 13.88
C GLY A 51 -10.87 4.12 13.21
N ALA A 52 -10.48 3.75 11.98
CA ALA A 52 -11.11 2.69 11.20
C ALA A 52 -10.25 1.42 11.22
N ALA A 53 -10.01 0.87 12.41
CA ALA A 53 -9.14 -0.29 12.61
C ALA A 53 -9.57 -1.50 11.76
N ALA A 54 -10.86 -1.78 11.67
CA ALA A 54 -11.35 -2.90 10.87
C ALA A 54 -10.99 -2.76 9.38
N ARG A 55 -11.03 -1.53 8.85
CA ARG A 55 -10.67 -1.27 7.45
C ARG A 55 -9.18 -1.39 7.19
N ALA A 56 -8.37 -1.17 8.21
CA ALA A 56 -6.91 -1.26 8.09
C ALA A 56 -6.43 -2.69 7.79
N LYS A 57 -7.18 -3.71 8.19
CA LYS A 57 -6.78 -5.12 8.03
C LYS A 57 -6.52 -5.51 6.60
N THR A 58 -7.39 -5.13 5.67
CA THR A 58 -7.29 -5.55 4.27
C THR A 58 -5.99 -5.09 3.61
N PRO A 59 -5.64 -3.79 3.62
CA PRO A 59 -4.38 -3.37 3.03
C PRO A 59 -3.15 -3.93 3.76
N LEU A 60 -3.19 -4.06 5.08
CA LEU A 60 -2.07 -4.62 5.83
C LEU A 60 -1.83 -6.09 5.52
N ARG A 61 -2.90 -6.87 5.34
CA ARG A 61 -2.78 -8.26 4.89
C ARG A 61 -2.22 -8.37 3.48
N LYS A 62 -2.60 -7.45 2.59
CA LYS A 62 -2.01 -7.40 1.23
C LYS A 62 -0.52 -7.08 1.28
N ALA A 63 -0.10 -6.21 2.17
CA ALA A 63 1.33 -5.95 2.38
C ALA A 63 2.07 -7.24 2.80
N LEU A 64 1.48 -8.04 3.69
CA LEU A 64 2.06 -9.32 4.12
C LEU A 64 2.01 -10.41 3.06
N GLU A 65 1.06 -10.36 2.12
CA GLU A 65 1.09 -11.24 0.94
C GLU A 65 2.31 -10.97 0.06
N ILE A 66 2.70 -9.69 -0.05
CA ILE A 66 3.89 -9.28 -0.81
C ILE A 66 5.17 -9.58 -0.04
N ASP A 67 5.20 -9.22 1.24
CA ASP A 67 6.34 -9.42 2.12
C ASP A 67 5.88 -9.97 3.48
N PRO A 68 5.87 -11.30 3.66
CA PRO A 68 5.39 -11.93 4.90
C PRO A 68 6.20 -11.54 6.15
N ARG A 69 7.41 -11.01 5.97
CA ARG A 69 8.28 -10.60 7.07
C ARG A 69 8.33 -9.09 7.28
N SER A 70 7.43 -8.33 6.68
CA SER A 70 7.37 -6.89 6.87
C SER A 70 7.12 -6.55 8.34
N ALA A 71 8.14 -6.02 9.02
CA ALA A 71 8.02 -5.61 10.42
C ALA A 71 6.98 -4.51 10.58
N ASP A 72 6.92 -3.56 9.66
CA ASP A 72 5.98 -2.45 9.72
C ASP A 72 4.54 -2.90 9.53
N ALA A 73 4.29 -3.85 8.63
CA ALA A 73 2.94 -4.41 8.43
C ALA A 73 2.49 -5.20 9.66
N HIS A 74 3.36 -6.02 10.25
CA HIS A 74 3.05 -6.74 11.48
C HIS A 74 2.79 -5.79 12.65
N ALA A 75 3.62 -4.76 12.81
CA ALA A 75 3.43 -3.77 13.88
C ALA A 75 2.09 -3.02 13.72
N ALA A 76 1.74 -2.66 12.51
CA ALA A 76 0.45 -1.99 12.23
C ALA A 76 -0.74 -2.92 12.51
N LEU A 77 -0.66 -4.21 12.12
CA LEU A 77 -1.70 -5.20 12.46
C LEU A 77 -1.82 -5.42 13.96
N ALA A 78 -0.70 -5.41 14.68
CA ALA A 78 -0.73 -5.49 16.13
C ALA A 78 -1.53 -4.35 16.75
N LEU A 79 -1.36 -3.12 16.23
CA LEU A 79 -2.17 -1.98 16.66
C LEU A 79 -3.65 -2.16 16.34
N VAL A 80 -3.98 -2.70 15.16
CA VAL A 80 -5.36 -3.01 14.79
C VAL A 80 -5.99 -3.94 15.83
N PHE A 81 -5.32 -5.06 16.11
CA PHE A 81 -5.83 -6.05 17.03
C PHE A 81 -5.89 -5.56 18.48
N GLN A 82 -4.92 -4.75 18.89
CA GLN A 82 -4.96 -4.09 20.20
C GLN A 82 -6.18 -3.17 20.32
N THR A 83 -6.46 -2.40 19.29
CA THR A 83 -7.64 -1.52 19.23
C THR A 83 -8.94 -2.32 19.32
N GLU A 84 -8.97 -3.50 18.73
CA GLU A 84 -10.12 -4.40 18.77
C GLU A 84 -10.15 -5.30 20.02
N MET A 85 -9.22 -5.12 20.94
CA MET A 85 -9.06 -5.92 22.16
C MET A 85 -8.79 -7.41 21.92
N GLU A 86 -8.18 -7.71 20.77
CA GLU A 86 -7.71 -9.04 20.41
C GLU A 86 -6.24 -9.20 20.83
N ASN A 87 -6.02 -9.31 22.13
CA ASN A 87 -4.67 -9.21 22.72
C ASN A 87 -3.72 -10.31 22.26
N ASP A 88 -4.22 -11.54 22.07
CA ASP A 88 -3.37 -12.66 21.62
C ASP A 88 -2.87 -12.43 20.19
N LEU A 89 -3.72 -11.93 19.30
CA LEU A 89 -3.34 -11.60 17.93
C LEU A 89 -2.39 -10.40 17.89
N ALA A 90 -2.64 -9.39 18.74
CA ALA A 90 -1.75 -8.25 18.87
C ALA A 90 -0.34 -8.71 19.28
N ASP A 91 -0.24 -9.55 20.31
CA ASP A 91 1.03 -10.06 20.79
C ASP A 91 1.76 -10.90 19.73
N LYS A 92 1.04 -11.75 19.01
CA LYS A 92 1.60 -12.53 17.91
C LYS A 92 2.26 -11.63 16.85
N HIS A 93 1.55 -10.61 16.40
CA HIS A 93 2.06 -9.70 15.37
C HIS A 93 3.21 -8.83 15.88
N TYR A 94 3.21 -8.41 17.14
CA TYR A 94 4.35 -7.72 17.73
C TYR A 94 5.60 -8.60 17.77
N ARG A 95 5.46 -9.85 18.13
CA ARG A 95 6.57 -10.81 18.11
C ARG A 95 7.13 -11.01 16.71
N GLU A 96 6.27 -11.13 15.71
CA GLU A 96 6.69 -11.22 14.31
C GLU A 96 7.45 -9.97 13.86
N ALA A 97 6.98 -8.79 14.25
CA ALA A 97 7.65 -7.52 13.92
C ALA A 97 9.04 -7.46 14.55
N LEU A 98 9.17 -7.84 15.82
CA LEU A 98 10.45 -7.85 16.53
C LEU A 98 11.43 -8.87 15.94
N SER A 99 10.95 -10.06 15.62
CA SER A 99 11.75 -11.12 14.99
C SER A 99 12.30 -10.66 13.64
N SER A 100 11.47 -10.04 12.80
CA SER A 100 11.88 -9.55 11.51
C SER A 100 12.95 -8.46 11.59
N ARG A 101 12.88 -7.59 12.59
CA ARG A 101 13.87 -6.54 12.82
C ARG A 101 15.20 -7.07 13.30
N LYS A 102 15.20 -8.13 14.10
CA LYS A 102 16.44 -8.75 14.58
C LYS A 102 17.24 -9.42 13.48
N ASP A 103 16.55 -9.96 12.47
CA ASP A 103 17.17 -10.70 11.38
C ASP A 103 17.57 -9.80 10.19
N ALA A 104 17.27 -8.52 10.29
CA ALA A 104 17.60 -7.54 9.23
C ALA A 104 19.06 -7.12 9.25
#